data_d9d544ff182ac71e1241c166b49d507c
#
_entry.id   d9d544ff182ac71e1241c166b49d507c
#
_cell.length_a   1.000
_cell.length_b   1.000
_cell.length_c   1.000
_cell.angle_alpha   90.00
_cell.angle_beta   90.00
_cell.angle_gamma   90.00
#
_symmetry.space_group_name_H-M   'P 1'
#
loop_
_entity.id
_entity.type
_entity.pdbx_description
1 polymer ?
#
loop_
_entity_poly.entity_id
_entity_poly.type
_entity_poly.pdbx_seq_one_letter_code
_entity_poly.pdbx_strand_id
1 'polypeptide(L)'
;EPVLMHLPPYLQTKVEPNVLQKGEKGVITLTLNSERLTGLGLTQTSVYLSRFSGDKVGDENEIPVSAILLPDFSGMTEVEKANAPVISLSTKEVDMSAILAKKSKARQDITINNTGRSPLQINKLQVFHPAVGVNLKKSVLQPGESTRLRVTVVKKNIGKKRRHLRLLMITNDPMQPKVEINIKAKQ
;
A
#
# COMPACT_ATOMS: atom_id res chain seq x y z
N GLU A 1 -20.11 -24.85 13.03
CA GLU A 1 -19.85 -23.45 13.42
C GLU A 1 -18.74 -22.88 12.54
N PRO A 2 -19.06 -22.10 11.50
CA PRO A 2 -18.05 -21.49 10.66
C PRO A 2 -17.19 -20.52 11.48
N VAL A 3 -15.88 -20.54 11.23
CA VAL A 3 -14.90 -19.66 11.90
C VAL A 3 -13.92 -19.10 10.89
N LEU A 4 -13.34 -17.93 11.19
CA LEU A 4 -12.20 -17.44 10.47
C LEU A 4 -10.90 -17.80 11.21
N MET A 5 -9.98 -18.38 10.46
CA MET A 5 -8.68 -18.81 10.96
C MET A 5 -7.57 -17.87 10.53
N HIS A 6 -6.43 -17.92 11.23
CA HIS A 6 -5.25 -17.10 11.00
C HIS A 6 -5.48 -15.61 11.15
N LEU A 7 -6.32 -15.22 12.12
CA LEU A 7 -6.59 -13.83 12.44
C LEU A 7 -5.36 -13.17 13.07
N PRO A 8 -4.85 -12.07 12.48
CA PRO A 8 -3.85 -11.27 13.14
C PRO A 8 -4.45 -10.48 14.32
N PRO A 9 -3.63 -9.99 15.27
CA PRO A 9 -4.11 -9.32 16.48
C PRO A 9 -4.97 -8.07 16.24
N TYR A 10 -4.87 -7.45 15.07
CA TYR A 10 -5.61 -6.26 14.69
C TYR A 10 -6.97 -6.54 14.03
N LEU A 11 -7.33 -7.82 13.82
CA LEU A 11 -8.62 -8.22 13.27
C LEU A 11 -9.44 -8.98 14.32
N GLN A 12 -10.71 -8.66 14.39
CA GLN A 12 -11.71 -9.38 15.16
C GLN A 12 -12.84 -9.82 14.24
N THR A 13 -13.50 -10.94 14.60
CA THR A 13 -14.58 -11.49 13.79
C THR A 13 -15.83 -11.75 14.62
N LYS A 14 -16.97 -11.61 13.97
CA LYS A 14 -18.28 -12.03 14.46
C LYS A 14 -18.97 -12.80 13.34
N VAL A 15 -19.52 -13.98 13.67
CA VAL A 15 -20.29 -14.82 12.72
C VAL A 15 -21.73 -14.90 13.20
N GLU A 16 -22.69 -14.60 12.31
CA GLU A 16 -24.11 -14.61 12.62
C GLU A 16 -24.92 -15.26 11.49
N PRO A 17 -25.71 -16.29 11.79
CA PRO A 17 -25.74 -17.03 13.05
C PRO A 17 -24.46 -17.87 13.24
N ASN A 18 -24.12 -18.19 14.49
CA ASN A 18 -22.91 -18.97 14.81
C ASN A 18 -23.00 -20.44 14.38
N VAL A 19 -24.20 -20.95 14.14
CA VAL A 19 -24.46 -22.27 13.59
C VAL A 19 -25.29 -22.14 12.32
N LEU A 20 -24.83 -22.75 11.23
CA LEU A 20 -25.51 -22.78 9.94
C LEU A 20 -25.90 -24.19 9.57
N GLN A 21 -27.14 -24.41 9.17
CA GLN A 21 -27.61 -25.62 8.55
C GLN A 21 -27.32 -25.62 7.04
N LYS A 22 -27.40 -26.78 6.42
CA LYS A 22 -27.18 -26.92 4.97
C LYS A 22 -28.15 -26.03 4.17
N GLY A 23 -27.59 -25.11 3.37
CA GLY A 23 -28.36 -24.18 2.54
C GLY A 23 -28.69 -22.85 3.22
N GLU A 24 -28.41 -22.68 4.50
CA GLU A 24 -28.57 -21.40 5.19
C GLU A 24 -27.44 -20.42 4.85
N LYS A 25 -27.76 -19.14 5.00
CA LYS A 25 -26.82 -18.03 4.80
C LYS A 25 -26.44 -17.42 6.16
N GLY A 26 -25.20 -17.01 6.29
CA GLY A 26 -24.72 -16.26 7.43
C GLY A 26 -23.90 -15.03 7.01
N VAL A 27 -23.62 -14.16 7.95
CA VAL A 27 -22.80 -12.98 7.77
C VAL A 27 -21.58 -13.08 8.66
N ILE A 28 -20.42 -12.79 8.10
CA ILE A 28 -19.17 -12.66 8.83
C ILE A 28 -18.79 -11.19 8.83
N THR A 29 -18.69 -10.60 10.02
CA THR A 29 -18.22 -9.24 10.22
C THR A 29 -16.76 -9.26 10.63
N LEU A 30 -15.91 -8.59 9.87
CA LEU A 30 -14.51 -8.33 10.20
C LEU A 30 -14.38 -6.89 10.74
N THR A 31 -13.83 -6.77 11.94
CA THR A 31 -13.55 -5.46 12.55
C THR A 31 -12.04 -5.25 12.64
N LEU A 32 -11.55 -4.16 12.05
CA LEU A 32 -10.16 -3.73 12.12
C LEU A 32 -9.97 -2.78 13.32
N ASN A 33 -9.01 -3.10 14.18
CA ASN A 33 -8.51 -2.16 15.19
C ASN A 33 -7.22 -1.49 14.65
N SER A 34 -7.33 -0.24 14.21
CA SER A 34 -6.22 0.52 13.63
C SER A 34 -5.09 0.81 14.63
N GLU A 35 -5.38 0.89 15.93
CA GLU A 35 -4.37 1.11 16.97
C GLU A 35 -3.40 -0.06 17.12
N ARG A 36 -3.79 -1.24 16.65
CA ARG A 36 -2.96 -2.45 16.66
C ARG A 36 -2.16 -2.65 15.38
N LEU A 37 -2.28 -1.74 14.40
CA LEU A 37 -1.43 -1.74 13.22
C LEU A 37 -0.05 -1.18 13.57
N THR A 38 1.01 -1.83 13.11
CA THR A 38 2.40 -1.57 13.51
C THR A 38 3.11 -0.52 12.68
N GLY A 39 2.42 0.36 11.98
CA GLY A 39 3.03 1.45 11.24
C GLY A 39 2.22 1.94 10.07
N LEU A 40 2.65 3.06 9.52
CA LEU A 40 2.02 3.68 8.35
C LEU A 40 2.18 2.84 7.09
N GLY A 41 1.25 3.01 6.17
CA GLY A 41 1.25 2.35 4.86
C GLY A 41 0.38 1.11 4.79
N LEU A 42 0.62 0.28 3.78
CA LEU A 42 -0.16 -0.90 3.48
C LEU A 42 0.23 -2.07 4.38
N THR A 43 -0.76 -2.65 5.02
CA THR A 43 -0.70 -3.96 5.69
C THR A 43 -1.62 -4.92 4.95
N GLN A 44 -1.12 -6.09 4.61
CA GLN A 44 -1.88 -7.16 3.94
C GLN A 44 -1.80 -8.44 4.74
N THR A 45 -2.91 -9.15 4.79
CA THR A 45 -3.02 -10.48 5.39
C THR A 45 -4.06 -11.29 4.67
N SER A 46 -4.06 -12.60 4.92
CA SER A 46 -5.12 -13.50 4.49
C SER A 46 -5.72 -14.18 5.71
N VAL A 47 -7.03 -14.18 5.79
CA VAL A 47 -7.79 -14.98 6.75
C VAL A 47 -8.51 -16.08 5.99
N TYR A 48 -8.84 -17.16 6.67
CA TYR A 48 -9.37 -18.36 6.01
C TYR A 48 -10.70 -18.75 6.64
N LEU A 49 -11.72 -18.88 5.79
CA LEU A 49 -13.02 -19.36 6.23
C LEU A 49 -12.99 -20.89 6.36
N SER A 50 -13.25 -21.40 7.53
CA SER A 50 -13.35 -22.85 7.78
C SER A 50 -14.72 -23.24 8.31
N ARG A 51 -15.07 -24.53 8.17
CA ARG A 51 -16.34 -25.06 8.64
C ARG A 51 -16.37 -25.22 10.17
N PHE A 52 -15.20 -25.38 10.77
CA PHE A 52 -15.00 -25.50 12.22
C PHE A 52 -13.54 -25.22 12.58
N SER A 53 -13.29 -24.95 13.85
CA SER A 53 -11.93 -24.71 14.35
C SER A 53 -11.04 -25.92 14.15
N GLY A 54 -9.85 -25.70 13.51
CA GLY A 54 -8.90 -26.78 13.21
C GLY A 54 -9.15 -27.53 11.90
N ASP A 55 -10.14 -27.12 11.09
CA ASP A 55 -10.34 -27.65 9.73
C ASP A 55 -9.14 -27.30 8.83
N LYS A 56 -8.90 -28.11 7.81
CA LYS A 56 -7.91 -27.80 6.79
C LYS A 56 -8.45 -26.71 5.88
N VAL A 57 -7.65 -25.67 5.68
CA VAL A 57 -7.97 -24.55 4.79
C VAL A 57 -6.91 -24.46 3.67
N GLY A 58 -7.35 -24.04 2.51
CA GLY A 58 -6.53 -23.85 1.33
C GLY A 58 -6.89 -22.54 0.62
N ASP A 59 -6.36 -22.34 -0.56
CA ASP A 59 -6.56 -21.12 -1.36
C ASP A 59 -8.04 -20.82 -1.64
N GLU A 60 -8.87 -21.87 -1.73
CA GLU A 60 -10.33 -21.75 -1.93
C GLU A 60 -11.07 -21.15 -0.73
N ASN A 61 -10.44 -21.16 0.44
CA ASN A 61 -11.00 -20.62 1.68
C ASN A 61 -10.43 -19.22 2.00
N GLU A 62 -9.48 -18.74 1.20
CA GLU A 62 -8.75 -17.51 1.45
C GLU A 62 -9.62 -16.27 1.25
N ILE A 63 -9.59 -15.38 2.24
CA ILE A 63 -10.15 -14.05 2.17
C ILE A 63 -9.00 -13.05 2.37
N PRO A 64 -8.54 -12.38 1.31
CA PRO A 64 -7.49 -11.38 1.44
C PRO A 64 -8.04 -10.12 2.11
N VAL A 65 -7.28 -9.61 3.08
CA VAL A 65 -7.62 -8.38 3.82
C VAL A 65 -6.46 -7.41 3.69
N SER A 66 -6.74 -6.18 3.32
CA SER A 66 -5.74 -5.11 3.25
C SER A 66 -6.24 -3.83 3.89
N ALA A 67 -5.34 -3.11 4.54
CA ALA A 67 -5.59 -1.81 5.14
C ALA A 67 -4.40 -0.88 4.91
N ILE A 68 -4.67 0.40 4.70
CA ILE A 68 -3.64 1.45 4.59
C ILE A 68 -3.80 2.37 5.78
N LEU A 69 -2.79 2.41 6.66
CA LEU A 69 -2.73 3.34 7.77
C LEU A 69 -2.06 4.64 7.31
N LEU A 70 -2.78 5.75 7.46
CA LEU A 70 -2.33 7.10 7.11
C LEU A 70 -2.08 7.92 8.37
N PRO A 71 -1.26 9.01 8.29
CA PRO A 71 -1.18 10.00 9.36
C PRO A 71 -2.55 10.60 9.65
N ASP A 72 -2.81 10.91 10.92
CA ASP A 72 -4.04 11.59 11.35
C ASP A 72 -3.83 13.11 11.31
N PHE A 73 -4.65 13.79 10.52
CA PHE A 73 -4.66 15.24 10.37
C PHE A 73 -5.93 15.89 10.96
N SER A 74 -6.77 15.13 11.65
CA SER A 74 -8.06 15.62 12.19
C SER A 74 -7.90 16.75 13.20
N GLY A 75 -6.77 16.80 13.91
CA GLY A 75 -6.44 17.85 14.87
C GLY A 75 -5.86 19.14 14.28
N MET A 76 -5.61 19.19 12.98
CA MET A 76 -5.01 20.38 12.34
C MET A 76 -6.02 21.52 12.22
N THR A 77 -5.57 22.72 12.62
CA THR A 77 -6.29 23.97 12.38
C THR A 77 -6.21 24.40 10.90
N GLU A 78 -7.09 25.29 10.47
CA GLU A 78 -7.06 25.83 9.09
C GLU A 78 -5.74 26.59 8.79
N VAL A 79 -5.14 27.24 9.80
CA VAL A 79 -3.84 27.91 9.65
C VAL A 79 -2.72 26.88 9.43
N GLU A 80 -2.72 25.79 10.17
CA GLU A 80 -1.76 24.69 10.00
C GLU A 80 -1.90 24.03 8.65
N LYS A 81 -3.12 23.79 8.18
CA LYS A 81 -3.39 23.25 6.83
C LYS A 81 -2.89 24.20 5.73
N ALA A 82 -3.12 25.50 5.89
CA ALA A 82 -2.66 26.51 4.94
C ALA A 82 -1.12 26.64 4.88
N ASN A 83 -0.44 26.26 5.96
CA ASN A 83 1.02 26.27 6.06
C ASN A 83 1.64 24.86 5.95
N ALA A 84 0.86 23.86 5.60
CA ALA A 84 1.31 22.46 5.47
C ALA A 84 2.33 22.28 4.34
N PRO A 85 3.09 21.18 4.38
CA PRO A 85 3.86 20.76 3.21
C PRO A 85 2.92 20.36 2.07
N VAL A 86 3.40 20.54 0.84
CA VAL A 86 2.67 20.14 -0.37
C VAL A 86 3.61 19.34 -1.26
N ILE A 87 3.28 18.08 -1.49
CA ILE A 87 4.05 17.22 -2.39
C ILE A 87 3.65 17.46 -3.84
N SER A 88 4.64 17.58 -4.71
CA SER A 88 4.48 17.62 -6.15
C SER A 88 5.46 16.66 -6.81
N LEU A 89 4.98 15.86 -7.75
CA LEU A 89 5.78 14.89 -8.49
C LEU A 89 5.82 15.26 -9.97
N SER A 90 6.96 15.00 -10.62
CA SER A 90 7.09 15.16 -12.08
C SER A 90 6.16 14.21 -12.85
N THR A 91 5.87 13.04 -12.30
CA THR A 91 4.90 12.07 -12.83
C THR A 91 4.44 11.10 -11.75
N LYS A 92 3.21 10.58 -11.89
CA LYS A 92 2.67 9.45 -11.11
C LYS A 92 2.55 8.17 -11.95
N GLU A 93 3.00 8.22 -13.19
CA GLU A 93 3.07 7.05 -14.07
C GLU A 93 4.46 6.95 -14.71
N VAL A 94 4.98 5.74 -14.74
CA VAL A 94 6.29 5.41 -15.33
C VAL A 94 6.10 4.25 -16.29
N ASP A 95 6.37 4.45 -17.57
CA ASP A 95 6.34 3.39 -18.57
C ASP A 95 7.76 2.98 -18.96
N MET A 96 8.16 1.80 -18.55
CA MET A 96 9.48 1.23 -18.83
C MET A 96 9.46 0.17 -19.95
N SER A 97 8.32 -0.04 -20.60
CA SER A 97 8.13 -1.11 -21.59
C SER A 97 9.12 -1.00 -22.75
N ALA A 98 9.32 0.19 -23.29
CA ALA A 98 10.25 0.41 -24.43
C ALA A 98 11.72 0.12 -24.06
N ILE A 99 12.13 0.44 -22.84
CA ILE A 99 13.48 0.15 -22.35
C ILE A 99 13.65 -1.35 -22.12
N LEU A 100 12.68 -1.99 -21.48
CA LEU A 100 12.71 -3.43 -21.17
C LEU A 100 12.58 -4.32 -22.40
N ALA A 101 12.04 -3.80 -23.51
CA ALA A 101 12.07 -4.50 -24.79
C ALA A 101 13.51 -4.75 -25.29
N LYS A 102 14.43 -3.84 -24.95
CA LYS A 102 15.83 -3.86 -25.43
C LYS A 102 16.85 -4.18 -24.35
N LYS A 103 16.50 -4.04 -23.07
CA LYS A 103 17.42 -4.19 -21.94
C LYS A 103 16.81 -5.07 -20.84
N SER A 104 17.65 -5.73 -20.06
CA SER A 104 17.26 -6.55 -18.93
C SER A 104 16.84 -5.75 -17.70
N LYS A 105 17.15 -4.44 -17.69
CA LYS A 105 16.90 -3.52 -16.57
C LYS A 105 16.53 -2.14 -17.09
N ALA A 106 15.50 -1.54 -16.53
CA ALA A 106 15.09 -0.17 -16.79
C ALA A 106 15.17 0.69 -15.54
N ARG A 107 15.51 1.97 -15.71
CA ARG A 107 15.54 2.96 -14.63
C ARG A 107 14.87 4.23 -15.11
N GLN A 108 14.11 4.86 -14.20
CA GLN A 108 13.55 6.19 -14.41
C GLN A 108 13.59 6.97 -13.11
N ASP A 109 13.93 8.25 -13.22
CA ASP A 109 13.95 9.17 -12.10
C ASP A 109 12.65 9.99 -12.09
N ILE A 110 12.08 10.15 -10.89
CA ILE A 110 10.94 11.00 -10.62
C ILE A 110 11.45 12.11 -9.70
N THR A 111 11.17 13.36 -10.05
CA THR A 111 11.47 14.50 -9.20
C THR A 111 10.31 14.71 -8.23
N ILE A 112 10.62 14.81 -6.96
CA ILE A 112 9.68 15.14 -5.88
C ILE A 112 10.05 16.52 -5.36
N ASN A 113 9.07 17.42 -5.30
CA ASN A 113 9.24 18.78 -4.83
C ASN A 113 8.34 19.02 -3.62
N ASN A 114 8.80 19.82 -2.67
CA ASN A 114 7.97 20.43 -1.64
C ASN A 114 7.60 21.86 -2.09
N THR A 115 6.38 22.05 -2.51
CA THR A 115 5.83 23.36 -2.91
C THR A 115 5.06 24.03 -1.78
N GLY A 116 5.01 23.42 -0.60
CA GLY A 116 4.34 23.93 0.59
C GLY A 116 5.23 24.85 1.42
N ARG A 117 4.76 25.14 2.63
CA ARG A 117 5.39 26.11 3.54
C ARG A 117 6.05 25.49 4.77
N SER A 118 5.85 24.20 4.98
CA SER A 118 6.46 23.43 6.07
C SER A 118 7.26 22.23 5.50
N PRO A 119 8.18 21.65 6.27
CA PRO A 119 8.96 20.49 5.82
C PRO A 119 8.07 19.32 5.40
N LEU A 120 8.30 18.82 4.20
CA LEU A 120 7.67 17.60 3.69
C LEU A 120 8.45 16.38 4.15
N GLN A 121 7.76 15.43 4.75
CA GLN A 121 8.34 14.15 5.16
C GLN A 121 7.73 13.01 4.35
N ILE A 122 8.57 12.18 3.77
CA ILE A 122 8.18 10.92 3.15
C ILE A 122 8.38 9.84 4.21
N ASN A 123 7.29 9.53 4.93
CA ASN A 123 7.32 8.68 6.11
C ASN A 123 7.47 7.20 5.77
N LYS A 124 6.97 6.78 4.61
CA LYS A 124 7.00 5.40 4.15
C LYS A 124 7.09 5.35 2.63
N LEU A 125 7.88 4.42 2.14
CA LEU A 125 7.98 4.10 0.72
C LEU A 125 7.95 2.57 0.58
N GLN A 126 6.91 2.05 -0.05
CA GLN A 126 6.66 0.62 -0.18
C GLN A 126 6.58 0.18 -1.64
N VAL A 127 7.23 -0.93 -1.94
CA VAL A 127 7.11 -1.66 -3.20
C VAL A 127 6.53 -3.05 -2.92
N PHE A 128 5.77 -3.59 -3.86
CA PHE A 128 4.98 -4.82 -3.66
C PHE A 128 5.35 -5.93 -4.64
N HIS A 129 6.43 -5.74 -5.39
CA HIS A 129 6.86 -6.72 -6.37
C HIS A 129 8.39 -6.81 -6.42
N PRO A 130 8.97 -8.02 -6.44
CA PRO A 130 10.44 -8.21 -6.42
C PRO A 130 11.17 -7.66 -7.65
N ALA A 131 10.44 -7.39 -8.76
CA ALA A 131 11.02 -6.76 -9.94
C ALA A 131 11.29 -5.27 -9.76
N VAL A 132 10.63 -4.61 -8.80
CA VAL A 132 10.69 -3.16 -8.58
C VAL A 132 11.62 -2.85 -7.43
N GLY A 133 12.60 -1.99 -7.69
CA GLY A 133 13.46 -1.38 -6.69
C GLY A 133 13.31 0.13 -6.70
N VAL A 134 13.48 0.76 -5.55
CA VAL A 134 13.42 2.21 -5.40
C VAL A 134 14.60 2.72 -4.58
N ASN A 135 15.06 3.92 -4.92
CA ASN A 135 16.05 4.65 -4.16
C ASN A 135 15.62 6.10 -4.05
N LEU A 136 15.38 6.54 -2.82
CA LEU A 136 15.05 7.92 -2.48
C LEU A 136 16.28 8.61 -1.89
N LYS A 137 16.74 9.67 -2.53
CA LYS A 137 17.98 10.35 -2.11
C LYS A 137 17.81 11.12 -0.79
N LYS A 138 16.63 11.72 -0.56
CA LYS A 138 16.32 12.51 0.62
C LYS A 138 14.84 12.35 0.97
N SER A 139 14.53 12.02 2.23
CA SER A 139 13.16 11.77 2.68
C SER A 139 12.49 12.96 3.38
N VAL A 140 13.26 13.99 3.73
CA VAL A 140 12.75 15.24 4.31
C VAL A 140 13.16 16.40 3.41
N LEU A 141 12.19 17.19 2.93
CA LEU A 141 12.41 18.33 2.05
C LEU A 141 11.93 19.61 2.72
N GLN A 142 12.81 20.59 2.82
CA GLN A 142 12.41 21.93 3.23
C GLN A 142 11.52 22.58 2.17
N PRO A 143 10.74 23.65 2.49
CA PRO A 143 9.99 24.39 1.50
C PRO A 143 10.87 24.81 0.30
N GLY A 144 10.40 24.49 -0.92
CA GLY A 144 11.13 24.74 -2.16
C GLY A 144 12.22 23.73 -2.51
N GLU A 145 12.53 22.77 -1.63
CA GLU A 145 13.49 21.72 -1.94
C GLU A 145 12.91 20.63 -2.84
N SER A 146 13.81 19.96 -3.56
CA SER A 146 13.51 18.83 -4.43
C SER A 146 14.42 17.65 -4.11
N THR A 147 13.93 16.44 -4.39
CA THR A 147 14.71 15.22 -4.33
C THR A 147 14.40 14.32 -5.53
N ARG A 148 15.25 13.35 -5.72
CA ARG A 148 15.11 12.35 -6.78
C ARG A 148 14.73 11.01 -6.20
N LEU A 149 13.63 10.44 -6.71
CA LEU A 149 13.24 9.06 -6.52
C LEU A 149 13.61 8.28 -7.78
N ARG A 150 14.51 7.33 -7.66
CA ARG A 150 14.87 6.41 -8.74
C ARG A 150 14.06 5.15 -8.65
N VAL A 151 13.32 4.83 -9.70
CA VAL A 151 12.59 3.58 -9.86
C VAL A 151 13.37 2.68 -10.82
N THR A 152 13.56 1.44 -10.42
CA THR A 152 14.25 0.43 -11.21
C THR A 152 13.37 -0.79 -11.40
N VAL A 153 13.31 -1.33 -12.61
CA VAL A 153 12.60 -2.59 -12.89
C VAL A 153 13.59 -3.59 -13.52
N VAL A 154 13.62 -4.80 -12.97
CA VAL A 154 14.46 -5.91 -13.44
C VAL A 154 13.57 -6.90 -14.18
N LYS A 155 13.76 -7.03 -15.51
CA LYS A 155 12.91 -7.81 -16.42
C LYS A 155 12.70 -9.26 -15.97
N LYS A 156 13.78 -9.97 -15.64
CA LYS A 156 13.73 -11.38 -15.22
C LYS A 156 12.85 -11.65 -14.00
N ASN A 157 12.61 -10.64 -13.15
CA ASN A 157 11.85 -10.75 -11.93
C ASN A 157 10.36 -10.41 -12.09
N ILE A 158 9.92 -9.93 -13.27
CA ILE A 158 8.53 -9.55 -13.53
C ILE A 158 7.61 -10.79 -13.47
N GLY A 159 8.09 -11.94 -13.93
CA GLY A 159 7.30 -13.18 -13.99
C GLY A 159 6.27 -13.18 -15.13
N LYS A 160 5.57 -14.30 -15.30
CA LYS A 160 4.58 -14.50 -16.37
C LYS A 160 3.19 -13.94 -16.04
N LYS A 161 2.87 -13.76 -14.77
CA LYS A 161 1.57 -13.21 -14.35
C LYS A 161 1.59 -11.70 -14.50
N ARG A 162 0.63 -11.14 -15.24
CA ARG A 162 0.39 -9.70 -15.30
C ARG A 162 0.02 -9.22 -13.90
N ARG A 163 0.95 -8.62 -13.19
CA ARG A 163 0.71 -7.95 -11.92
C ARG A 163 0.84 -6.44 -12.14
N HIS A 164 -0.02 -5.70 -11.47
CA HIS A 164 0.07 -4.25 -11.44
C HIS A 164 1.28 -3.86 -10.60
N LEU A 165 2.31 -3.33 -11.26
CA LEU A 165 3.49 -2.84 -10.57
C LEU A 165 3.20 -1.43 -10.06
N ARG A 166 3.39 -1.22 -8.79
CA ARG A 166 3.19 0.08 -8.16
C ARG A 166 4.12 0.28 -6.98
N LEU A 167 4.30 1.54 -6.61
CA LEU A 167 4.87 1.91 -5.34
C LEU A 167 3.90 2.83 -4.59
N LEU A 168 3.94 2.76 -3.28
CA LEU A 168 3.12 3.54 -2.36
C LEU A 168 4.04 4.41 -1.52
N MET A 169 3.71 5.68 -1.44
CA MET A 169 4.41 6.66 -0.62
C MET A 169 3.43 7.26 0.39
N ILE A 170 3.80 7.28 1.67
CA ILE A 170 3.05 7.94 2.72
C ILE A 170 3.79 9.20 3.12
N THR A 171 3.08 10.32 3.17
CA THR A 171 3.63 11.65 3.42
C THR A 171 2.90 12.36 4.55
N ASN A 172 3.47 13.46 5.02
CA ASN A 172 2.81 14.37 5.96
C ASN A 172 2.07 15.53 5.26
N ASP A 173 1.86 15.44 3.95
CA ASP A 173 0.96 16.35 3.23
C ASP A 173 -0.50 15.99 3.55
N PRO A 174 -1.28 16.86 4.23
CA PRO A 174 -2.65 16.52 4.62
C PRO A 174 -3.61 16.38 3.43
N MET A 175 -3.28 16.93 2.27
CA MET A 175 -4.08 16.80 1.06
C MET A 175 -3.67 15.58 0.22
N GLN A 176 -2.44 15.09 0.37
CA GLN A 176 -1.90 13.93 -0.34
C GLN A 176 -1.10 13.02 0.63
N PRO A 177 -1.77 12.49 1.68
CA PRO A 177 -1.09 11.62 2.65
C PRO A 177 -0.66 10.29 2.04
N LYS A 178 -1.33 9.88 0.96
CA LYS A 178 -1.03 8.69 0.17
C LYS A 178 -0.78 9.07 -1.27
N VAL A 179 0.40 8.75 -1.78
CA VAL A 179 0.76 8.90 -3.19
C VAL A 179 1.06 7.53 -3.77
N GLU A 180 0.38 7.17 -4.84
CA GLU A 180 0.61 5.93 -5.58
C GLU A 180 1.25 6.26 -6.92
N ILE A 181 2.33 5.56 -7.27
CA ILE A 181 3.01 5.66 -8.55
C ILE A 181 2.85 4.33 -9.29
N ASN A 182 2.23 4.40 -10.47
CA ASN A 182 2.00 3.25 -11.32
C ASN A 182 3.18 3.00 -12.24
N ILE A 183 3.59 1.74 -12.37
CA ILE A 183 4.70 1.33 -13.20
C ILE A 183 4.19 0.40 -14.30
N LYS A 184 4.37 0.79 -15.54
CA LYS A 184 4.09 -0.03 -16.73
C LYS A 184 5.38 -0.70 -17.18
N ALA A 185 5.37 -2.01 -17.24
CA ALA A 185 6.49 -2.83 -17.69
C ALA A 185 5.94 -4.01 -18.50
N LYS A 186 5.62 -3.75 -19.77
CA LYS A 186 5.23 -4.82 -20.72
C LYS A 186 6.50 -5.54 -21.19
N GLN A 187 6.41 -6.86 -21.26
CA GLN A 187 7.41 -7.70 -21.93
C GLN A 187 7.09 -7.84 -23.40
#